data_5174eecc4c494350a45d6cc251468a66
#
_entry.id   5174eecc4c494350a45d6cc251468a66
#
_cell.length_a   1.000
_cell.length_b   1.000
_cell.length_c   1.000
_cell.angle_alpha   90.00
_cell.angle_beta   90.00
_cell.angle_gamma   90.00
#
_symmetry.space_group_name_H-M   'P 1'
#
loop_
_entity.id
_entity.type
_entity.pdbx_description
1 polymer ?
#
loop_
_entity_poly.entity_id
_entity_poly.type
_entity_poly.pdbx_seq_one_letter_code
_entity_poly.pdbx_strand_id
1 'polypeptide(L)'
;MTAPDDTLRPLAEADLPLVRSWRNHPSVRQHMFSTHAIAEDEHRQWFARQQADPTRRLWLFLRGGQPMGFVHFSGVAPGGVAEWGFYAAPGAPKGTGKALGQAALARAFGTELLHKVCGQVLASNTASLAFHRRLGFAEEGVLRQQHRSADGAHYHDVLCFGLLRADWPGPEPETAP
;
A
#
# COMPACT_ATOMS: atom_id res chain seq x y z
N MET A 1 -0.90 18.34 22.55
CA MET A 1 -1.56 17.17 21.94
C MET A 1 -0.45 16.30 21.39
N THR A 2 -0.19 15.15 22.00
CA THR A 2 0.73 14.15 21.44
C THR A 2 0.23 13.76 20.05
N ALA A 3 1.16 13.67 19.08
CA ALA A 3 0.85 13.15 17.76
C ALA A 3 0.16 11.78 17.91
N PRO A 4 -0.82 11.45 17.07
CA PRO A 4 -1.46 10.14 17.13
C PRO A 4 -0.39 9.07 16.96
N ASP A 5 -0.40 8.07 17.84
CA ASP A 5 0.52 6.93 17.79
C ASP A 5 0.25 6.12 16.51
N ASP A 6 1.04 6.42 15.46
CA ASP A 6 0.95 5.80 14.15
C ASP A 6 1.80 4.51 14.14
N THR A 7 1.14 3.36 14.13
CA THR A 7 1.81 2.05 14.22
C THR A 7 1.39 1.08 13.12
N LEU A 8 2.24 0.10 12.86
CA LEU A 8 1.96 -1.03 11.98
C LEU A 8 1.99 -2.32 12.81
N ARG A 9 0.98 -3.15 12.65
CA ARG A 9 0.99 -4.52 13.15
C ARG A 9 0.66 -5.53 12.05
N PRO A 10 1.10 -6.79 12.20
CA PRO A 10 0.68 -7.83 11.27
C PRO A 10 -0.85 -7.94 11.17
N LEU A 11 -1.34 -8.18 9.96
CA LEU A 11 -2.74 -8.49 9.71
C LEU A 11 -3.08 -9.84 10.33
N ALA A 12 -4.14 -9.91 11.12
CA ALA A 12 -4.66 -11.13 11.71
C ALA A 12 -5.94 -11.58 10.99
N GLU A 13 -6.30 -12.85 11.12
CA GLU A 13 -7.53 -13.40 10.54
C GLU A 13 -8.77 -12.63 11.00
N ALA A 14 -8.79 -12.20 12.26
CA ALA A 14 -9.89 -11.42 12.83
C ALA A 14 -10.10 -10.05 12.13
N ASP A 15 -9.08 -9.53 11.43
CA ASP A 15 -9.16 -8.26 10.70
C ASP A 15 -9.77 -8.41 9.30
N LEU A 16 -9.87 -9.63 8.78
CA LEU A 16 -10.29 -9.89 7.40
C LEU A 16 -11.65 -9.29 7.05
N PRO A 17 -12.70 -9.38 7.89
CA PRO A 17 -13.99 -8.76 7.59
C PRO A 17 -13.86 -7.25 7.38
N LEU A 18 -13.09 -6.57 8.24
CA LEU A 18 -12.85 -5.14 8.16
C LEU A 18 -12.10 -4.75 6.89
N VAL A 19 -10.95 -5.37 6.65
CA VAL A 19 -10.09 -5.08 5.49
C VAL A 19 -10.81 -5.40 4.18
N ARG A 20 -11.58 -6.50 4.13
CA ARG A 20 -12.43 -6.82 2.97
C ARG A 20 -13.51 -5.76 2.74
N SER A 21 -14.13 -5.25 3.80
CA SER A 21 -15.13 -4.18 3.66
C SER A 21 -14.52 -2.92 3.03
N TRP A 22 -13.30 -2.54 3.42
CA TRP A 22 -12.58 -1.42 2.82
C TRP A 22 -12.22 -1.70 1.36
N ARG A 23 -11.67 -2.90 1.09
CA ARG A 23 -11.26 -3.30 -0.26
C ARG A 23 -12.43 -3.31 -1.25
N ASN A 24 -13.62 -3.67 -0.79
CA ASN A 24 -14.85 -3.69 -1.58
C ASN A 24 -15.56 -2.34 -1.68
N HIS A 25 -15.18 -1.36 -0.85
CA HIS A 25 -15.79 -0.04 -0.90
C HIS A 25 -15.50 0.64 -2.26
N PRO A 26 -16.49 1.29 -2.91
CA PRO A 26 -16.31 1.89 -4.23
C PRO A 26 -15.12 2.84 -4.34
N SER A 27 -14.87 3.67 -3.32
CA SER A 27 -13.75 4.63 -3.31
C SER A 27 -12.37 3.97 -3.31
N VAL A 28 -12.26 2.73 -2.87
CA VAL A 28 -11.01 1.93 -2.90
C VAL A 28 -10.98 1.07 -4.16
N ARG A 29 -12.03 0.29 -4.37
CA ARG A 29 -12.13 -0.70 -5.44
C ARG A 29 -11.89 -0.13 -6.83
N GLN A 30 -12.40 1.07 -7.12
CA GLN A 30 -12.26 1.72 -8.43
C GLN A 30 -10.80 1.99 -8.84
N HIS A 31 -9.87 2.00 -7.89
CA HIS A 31 -8.44 2.26 -8.13
C HIS A 31 -7.58 0.99 -8.12
N MET A 32 -8.20 -0.17 -7.94
CA MET A 32 -7.50 -1.45 -7.92
C MET A 32 -7.40 -2.07 -9.31
N PHE A 33 -6.35 -2.86 -9.55
CA PHE A 33 -6.22 -3.64 -10.78
C PHE A 33 -7.34 -4.67 -10.94
N SER A 34 -7.83 -5.22 -9.84
CA SER A 34 -9.01 -6.08 -9.81
C SER A 34 -10.19 -5.30 -9.23
N THR A 35 -11.23 -5.10 -10.02
CA THR A 35 -12.38 -4.25 -9.67
C THR A 35 -13.64 -5.02 -9.26
N HIS A 36 -13.63 -6.36 -9.28
CA HIS A 36 -14.75 -7.14 -8.75
C HIS A 36 -14.87 -7.06 -7.23
N ALA A 37 -16.05 -7.33 -6.72
CA ALA A 37 -16.25 -7.44 -5.28
C ALA A 37 -15.67 -8.78 -4.79
N ILE A 38 -14.77 -8.70 -3.82
CA ILE A 38 -14.10 -9.88 -3.27
C ILE A 38 -15.04 -10.60 -2.29
N ALA A 39 -15.33 -11.88 -2.58
CA ALA A 39 -16.11 -12.72 -1.69
C ALA A 39 -15.32 -13.09 -0.41
N GLU A 40 -16.04 -13.51 0.62
CA GLU A 40 -15.40 -13.84 1.91
C GLU A 40 -14.43 -15.01 1.77
N ASP A 41 -14.84 -16.09 1.12
CA ASP A 41 -13.99 -17.26 0.93
C ASP A 41 -12.79 -16.97 0.04
N GLU A 42 -12.96 -16.12 -1.00
CA GLU A 42 -11.87 -15.64 -1.83
C GLU A 42 -10.82 -14.90 -1.00
N HIS A 43 -11.27 -14.01 -0.11
CA HIS A 43 -10.39 -13.21 0.75
C HIS A 43 -9.66 -14.07 1.79
N ARG A 44 -10.35 -15.06 2.40
CA ARG A 44 -9.73 -16.02 3.31
C ARG A 44 -8.66 -16.88 2.64
N GLN A 45 -8.97 -17.40 1.44
CA GLN A 45 -8.01 -18.18 0.66
C GLN A 45 -6.81 -17.34 0.23
N TRP A 46 -7.03 -16.09 -0.17
CA TRP A 46 -5.96 -15.15 -0.44
C TRP A 46 -5.07 -14.96 0.80
N PHE A 47 -5.65 -14.69 1.96
CA PHE A 47 -4.90 -14.48 3.20
C PHE A 47 -4.06 -15.71 3.57
N ALA A 48 -4.63 -16.90 3.51
CA ALA A 48 -3.91 -18.15 3.78
C ALA A 48 -2.70 -18.33 2.85
N ARG A 49 -2.86 -18.05 1.54
CA ARG A 49 -1.74 -18.09 0.58
C ARG A 49 -0.67 -17.06 0.91
N GLN A 50 -1.07 -15.85 1.28
CA GLN A 50 -0.11 -14.79 1.64
C GLN A 50 0.67 -15.13 2.90
N GLN A 51 0.03 -15.70 3.91
CA GLN A 51 0.70 -16.12 5.15
C GLN A 51 1.68 -17.27 4.95
N ALA A 52 1.42 -18.16 4.00
CA ALA A 52 2.31 -19.28 3.68
C ALA A 52 3.60 -18.85 2.95
N ASP A 53 3.62 -17.65 2.39
CA ASP A 53 4.78 -17.13 1.64
C ASP A 53 5.67 -16.26 2.57
N PRO A 54 6.90 -16.72 2.89
CA PRO A 54 7.80 -15.99 3.79
C PRO A 54 8.28 -14.64 3.22
N THR A 55 8.10 -14.41 1.92
CA THR A 55 8.45 -13.14 1.25
C THR A 55 7.33 -12.11 1.28
N ARG A 56 6.20 -12.43 1.92
CA ARG A 56 5.04 -11.54 2.04
C ARG A 56 5.01 -10.86 3.39
N ARG A 57 4.57 -9.60 3.39
CA ARG A 57 4.23 -8.86 4.61
C ARG A 57 2.87 -8.23 4.40
N LEU A 58 1.98 -8.46 5.37
CA LEU A 58 0.64 -7.88 5.41
C LEU A 58 0.52 -7.11 6.72
N TRP A 59 0.34 -5.81 6.66
CA TRP A 59 0.25 -4.98 7.85
C TRP A 59 -1.02 -4.13 7.88
N LEU A 60 -1.60 -4.04 9.06
CA LEU A 60 -2.66 -3.10 9.38
C LEU A 60 -2.03 -1.84 9.96
N PHE A 61 -2.37 -0.69 9.39
CA PHE A 61 -1.97 0.61 9.90
C PHE A 61 -2.99 1.09 10.92
N LEU A 62 -2.49 1.48 12.11
CA LEU A 62 -3.29 2.02 13.20
C LEU A 62 -2.85 3.46 13.47
N ARG A 63 -3.84 4.31 13.77
CA ARG A 63 -3.66 5.67 14.25
C ARG A 63 -4.41 5.83 15.55
N GLY A 64 -3.68 6.12 16.65
CA GLY A 64 -4.28 6.16 17.98
C GLY A 64 -4.97 4.84 18.35
N GLY A 65 -4.38 3.70 17.96
CA GLY A 65 -4.94 2.37 18.20
C GLY A 65 -6.10 1.96 17.30
N GLN A 66 -6.58 2.84 16.43
CA GLN A 66 -7.70 2.54 15.51
C GLN A 66 -7.18 2.12 14.13
N PRO A 67 -7.71 1.02 13.54
CA PRO A 67 -7.35 0.61 12.19
C PRO A 67 -7.76 1.67 11.16
N MET A 68 -6.79 2.15 10.36
CA MET A 68 -6.98 3.24 9.39
C MET A 68 -6.47 2.93 8.00
N GLY A 69 -5.85 1.76 7.78
CA GLY A 69 -5.36 1.39 6.46
C GLY A 69 -4.69 0.03 6.44
N PHE A 70 -4.39 -0.40 5.24
CA PHE A 70 -3.75 -1.68 4.96
C PHE A 70 -2.59 -1.47 4.00
N VAL A 71 -1.49 -2.17 4.23
CA VAL A 71 -0.33 -2.21 3.33
C VAL A 71 0.22 -3.62 3.24
N HIS A 72 0.65 -4.00 2.07
CA HIS A 72 1.34 -5.27 1.84
C HIS A 72 2.62 -5.08 1.04
N PHE A 73 3.56 -5.99 1.25
CA PHE A 73 4.78 -6.12 0.45
C PHE A 73 4.92 -7.54 -0.08
N SER A 74 5.51 -7.67 -1.26
CA SER A 74 5.86 -8.93 -1.89
C SER A 74 7.29 -8.93 -2.36
N GLY A 75 7.98 -10.09 -2.27
CA GLY A 75 9.40 -10.21 -2.60
C GLY A 75 10.32 -9.69 -1.50
N VAL A 76 9.86 -9.68 -0.24
CA VAL A 76 10.64 -9.19 0.90
C VAL A 76 11.79 -10.14 1.21
N ALA A 77 13.02 -9.60 1.09
CA ALA A 77 14.26 -10.25 1.52
C ALA A 77 15.28 -9.16 1.87
N PRO A 78 16.17 -9.36 2.85
CA PRO A 78 17.22 -8.40 3.17
C PRO A 78 18.07 -8.06 1.93
N GLY A 79 18.24 -6.76 1.66
CA GLY A 79 18.92 -6.27 0.45
C GLY A 79 18.13 -6.45 -0.85
N GLY A 80 16.90 -6.97 -0.78
CA GLY A 80 16.05 -7.25 -1.94
C GLY A 80 15.26 -6.06 -2.44
N VAL A 81 14.52 -6.31 -3.52
CA VAL A 81 13.56 -5.39 -4.14
C VAL A 81 12.17 -5.95 -3.88
N ALA A 82 11.30 -5.17 -3.25
CA ALA A 82 9.94 -5.57 -2.96
C ALA A 82 8.93 -4.67 -3.67
N GLU A 83 7.81 -5.24 -4.07
CA GLU A 83 6.64 -4.48 -4.51
C GLU A 83 5.70 -4.23 -3.34
N TRP A 84 5.07 -3.07 -3.31
CA TRP A 84 4.08 -2.73 -2.33
C TRP A 84 2.72 -2.40 -2.92
N GLY A 85 1.68 -2.56 -2.10
CA GLY A 85 0.34 -2.08 -2.38
C GLY A 85 -0.32 -1.67 -1.07
N PHE A 86 -1.18 -0.66 -1.11
CA PHE A 86 -1.80 -0.10 0.08
C PHE A 86 -3.11 0.62 -0.25
N TYR A 87 -3.92 0.82 0.79
CA TYR A 87 -5.05 1.74 0.78
C TYR A 87 -5.40 2.20 2.20
N ALA A 88 -5.88 3.42 2.32
CA ALA A 88 -6.47 3.91 3.55
C ALA A 88 -7.92 3.42 3.69
N ALA A 89 -8.41 3.36 4.92
CA ALA A 89 -9.81 3.07 5.18
C ALA A 89 -10.71 4.12 4.50
N PRO A 90 -11.87 3.72 3.97
CA PRO A 90 -12.87 4.68 3.47
C PRO A 90 -13.22 5.71 4.54
N GLY A 91 -13.21 7.00 4.18
CA GLY A 91 -13.49 8.08 5.12
C GLY A 91 -12.40 8.39 6.14
N ALA A 92 -11.21 7.77 6.02
CA ALA A 92 -10.08 8.08 6.89
C ALA A 92 -9.72 9.58 6.86
N PRO A 93 -9.29 10.16 7.98
CA PRO A 93 -8.90 11.57 8.05
C PRO A 93 -7.83 11.94 7.02
N LYS A 94 -7.86 13.20 6.56
CA LYS A 94 -6.82 13.73 5.67
C LYS A 94 -5.42 13.53 6.28
N GLY A 95 -4.47 13.09 5.45
CA GLY A 95 -3.10 12.79 5.89
C GLY A 95 -2.87 11.34 6.29
N THR A 96 -3.91 10.52 6.49
CA THR A 96 -3.77 9.10 6.83
C THR A 96 -2.92 8.34 5.81
N GLY A 97 -3.12 8.56 4.52
CA GLY A 97 -2.32 7.90 3.49
C GLY A 97 -0.83 8.23 3.59
N LYS A 98 -0.48 9.51 3.83
CA LYS A 98 0.92 9.93 4.02
C LYS A 98 1.55 9.22 5.22
N ALA A 99 0.87 9.22 6.35
CA ALA A 99 1.35 8.59 7.58
C ALA A 99 1.52 7.07 7.41
N LEU A 100 0.55 6.39 6.77
CA LEU A 100 0.67 4.97 6.41
C LEU A 100 1.89 4.72 5.53
N GLY A 101 2.09 5.52 4.48
CA GLY A 101 3.23 5.38 3.57
C GLY A 101 4.57 5.57 4.29
N GLN A 102 4.70 6.57 5.14
CA GLN A 102 5.90 6.82 5.94
C GLN A 102 6.18 5.67 6.93
N ALA A 103 5.18 5.20 7.65
CA ALA A 103 5.32 4.07 8.57
C ALA A 103 5.72 2.78 7.83
N ALA A 104 5.11 2.53 6.66
CA ALA A 104 5.43 1.37 5.83
C ALA A 104 6.87 1.42 5.29
N LEU A 105 7.33 2.56 4.79
CA LEU A 105 8.70 2.74 4.29
C LEU A 105 9.73 2.66 5.42
N ALA A 106 9.43 3.22 6.60
CA ALA A 106 10.29 3.10 7.77
C ALA A 106 10.50 1.62 8.15
N ARG A 107 9.44 0.81 8.08
CA ARG A 107 9.52 -0.62 8.32
C ARG A 107 10.29 -1.34 7.22
N ALA A 108 9.98 -1.04 5.96
CA ALA A 108 10.61 -1.66 4.80
C ALA A 108 12.14 -1.47 4.77
N PHE A 109 12.60 -0.25 5.00
CA PHE A 109 14.02 0.08 4.95
C PHE A 109 14.74 -0.15 6.28
N GLY A 110 14.06 0.03 7.41
CA GLY A 110 14.65 -0.12 8.75
C GLY A 110 14.67 -1.57 9.25
N THR A 111 13.53 -2.25 9.23
CA THR A 111 13.37 -3.60 9.82
C THR A 111 13.55 -4.70 8.78
N GLU A 112 12.89 -4.58 7.62
CA GLU A 112 12.98 -5.60 6.56
C GLU A 112 14.27 -5.45 5.73
N LEU A 113 15.02 -4.37 5.91
CA LEU A 113 16.32 -4.09 5.28
C LEU A 113 16.28 -4.15 3.75
N LEU A 114 15.16 -3.72 3.14
CA LEU A 114 15.04 -3.70 1.69
C LEU A 114 16.03 -2.72 1.06
N HIS A 115 16.49 -3.05 -0.14
CA HIS A 115 17.27 -2.15 -0.98
C HIS A 115 16.37 -1.16 -1.72
N LYS A 116 15.21 -1.64 -2.18
CA LYS A 116 14.28 -0.85 -3.00
C LYS A 116 12.83 -1.26 -2.75
N VAL A 117 11.94 -0.28 -2.81
CA VAL A 117 10.48 -0.50 -2.85
C VAL A 117 9.96 -0.04 -4.21
N CYS A 118 9.18 -0.89 -4.88
CA CYS A 118 8.54 -0.61 -6.16
C CYS A 118 7.02 -0.51 -5.99
N GLY A 119 6.39 0.30 -6.83
CA GLY A 119 4.93 0.41 -6.90
C GLY A 119 4.47 0.57 -8.34
N GLN A 120 3.28 0.06 -8.63
CA GLN A 120 2.61 0.24 -9.91
C GLN A 120 1.29 0.98 -9.69
N VAL A 121 1.01 1.96 -10.53
CA VAL A 121 -0.17 2.83 -10.40
C VAL A 121 -0.85 2.98 -11.74
N LEU A 122 -2.17 2.76 -11.77
CA LEU A 122 -2.99 3.09 -12.93
C LEU A 122 -2.85 4.59 -13.26
N ALA A 123 -2.64 4.96 -14.51
CA ALA A 123 -2.49 6.35 -14.94
C ALA A 123 -3.71 7.23 -14.57
N SER A 124 -4.88 6.62 -14.45
CA SER A 124 -6.12 7.29 -14.00
C SER A 124 -6.16 7.60 -12.49
N ASN A 125 -5.32 6.95 -11.68
CA ASN A 125 -5.27 7.18 -10.24
C ASN A 125 -4.33 8.34 -9.88
N THR A 126 -4.74 9.56 -10.23
CA THR A 126 -3.93 10.79 -10.05
C THR A 126 -3.53 11.03 -8.59
N ALA A 127 -4.39 10.64 -7.64
CA ALA A 127 -4.09 10.76 -6.21
C ALA A 127 -2.90 9.86 -5.80
N SER A 128 -2.86 8.62 -6.28
CA SER A 128 -1.75 7.70 -6.01
C SER A 128 -0.46 8.12 -6.73
N LEU A 129 -0.55 8.65 -7.96
CA LEU A 129 0.60 9.22 -8.65
C LEU A 129 1.24 10.35 -7.84
N ALA A 130 0.43 11.32 -7.40
CA ALA A 130 0.88 12.43 -6.57
C ALA A 130 1.43 11.96 -5.20
N PHE A 131 0.84 10.91 -4.64
CA PHE A 131 1.28 10.30 -3.39
C PHE A 131 2.71 9.71 -3.51
N HIS A 132 2.98 8.90 -4.54
CA HIS A 132 4.30 8.31 -4.73
C HIS A 132 5.38 9.39 -4.96
N ARG A 133 5.07 10.40 -5.77
CA ARG A 133 5.99 11.54 -5.98
C ARG A 133 6.31 12.28 -4.68
N ARG A 134 5.30 12.54 -3.84
CA ARG A 134 5.53 13.20 -2.53
C ARG A 134 6.32 12.38 -1.53
N LEU A 135 6.28 11.05 -1.63
CA LEU A 135 7.10 10.16 -0.81
C LEU A 135 8.54 10.01 -1.35
N GLY A 136 8.87 10.64 -2.48
CA GLY A 136 10.21 10.60 -3.07
C GLY A 136 10.44 9.47 -4.05
N PHE A 137 9.39 8.73 -4.45
CA PHE A 137 9.54 7.72 -5.50
C PHE A 137 9.87 8.37 -6.84
N ALA A 138 10.83 7.80 -7.57
CA ALA A 138 11.11 8.12 -8.95
C ALA A 138 10.15 7.36 -9.89
N GLU A 139 9.74 8.00 -10.98
CA GLU A 139 9.06 7.32 -12.08
C GLU A 139 10.10 6.58 -12.92
N GLU A 140 9.97 5.27 -13.03
CA GLU A 140 10.95 4.41 -13.71
C GLU A 140 10.47 3.93 -15.08
N GLY A 141 9.21 4.13 -15.39
CA GLY A 141 8.68 3.79 -16.70
C GLY A 141 7.15 3.81 -16.78
N VAL A 142 6.67 3.66 -18.01
CA VAL A 142 5.26 3.54 -18.32
C VAL A 142 5.02 2.27 -19.13
N LEU A 143 4.18 1.41 -18.61
CA LEU A 143 3.67 0.23 -19.32
C LEU A 143 2.42 0.67 -20.08
N ARG A 144 2.57 0.92 -21.40
CA ARG A 144 1.48 1.43 -22.21
C ARG A 144 0.38 0.40 -22.40
N GLN A 145 -0.88 0.82 -22.19
CA GLN A 145 -2.07 -0.01 -22.37
C GLN A 145 -1.99 -1.36 -21.66
N GLN A 146 -1.38 -1.37 -20.48
CA GLN A 146 -1.08 -2.59 -19.72
C GLN A 146 -2.32 -3.17 -19.06
N HIS A 147 -3.27 -2.33 -18.66
CA HIS A 147 -4.42 -2.74 -17.87
C HIS A 147 -5.72 -2.53 -18.65
N ARG A 148 -6.48 -3.62 -18.85
CA ARG A 148 -7.80 -3.57 -19.48
C ARG A 148 -8.85 -3.16 -18.45
N SER A 149 -9.71 -2.20 -18.79
CA SER A 149 -10.83 -1.79 -17.95
C SER A 149 -11.82 -2.93 -17.70
N ALA A 150 -12.59 -2.87 -16.61
CA ALA A 150 -13.53 -3.92 -16.23
C ALA A 150 -14.63 -4.15 -17.27
N ASP A 151 -15.05 -3.12 -17.99
CA ASP A 151 -16.01 -3.20 -19.10
C ASP A 151 -15.39 -3.70 -20.41
N GLY A 152 -14.07 -3.87 -20.42
CA GLY A 152 -13.31 -4.33 -21.58
C GLY A 152 -13.20 -3.31 -22.73
N ALA A 153 -13.70 -2.09 -22.55
CA ALA A 153 -13.78 -1.08 -23.61
C ALA A 153 -12.49 -0.27 -23.78
N HIS A 154 -11.69 -0.16 -22.71
CA HIS A 154 -10.51 0.71 -22.68
C HIS A 154 -9.29 -0.02 -22.11
N TYR A 155 -8.11 0.49 -22.46
CA TYR A 155 -6.84 0.09 -21.89
C TYR A 155 -6.19 1.30 -21.20
N HIS A 156 -5.66 1.08 -20.01
CA HIS A 156 -4.98 2.10 -19.21
C HIS A 156 -3.48 1.84 -19.16
N ASP A 157 -2.72 2.91 -19.18
CA ASP A 157 -1.30 2.86 -18.89
C ASP A 157 -1.08 2.60 -17.39
N VAL A 158 0.03 1.96 -17.07
CA VAL A 158 0.50 1.73 -15.71
C VAL A 158 1.85 2.41 -15.53
N LEU A 159 1.96 3.31 -14.56
CA LEU A 159 3.21 3.94 -14.20
C LEU A 159 3.95 3.08 -13.17
N CYS A 160 5.24 2.89 -13.41
CA CYS A 160 6.13 2.17 -12.51
C CYS A 160 6.94 3.17 -11.68
N PHE A 161 6.93 2.98 -10.37
CA PHE A 161 7.64 3.79 -9.40
C PHE A 161 8.67 2.95 -8.65
N GLY A 162 9.79 3.56 -8.28
CA GLY A 162 10.80 2.96 -7.42
C GLY A 162 11.36 3.96 -6.43
N LEU A 163 11.63 3.49 -5.21
CA LEU A 163 12.33 4.25 -4.18
C LEU A 163 13.48 3.40 -3.64
N LEU A 164 14.69 3.90 -3.81
CA LEU A 164 15.87 3.28 -3.23
C LEU A 164 16.00 3.64 -1.75
N ARG A 165 16.51 2.72 -0.94
CA ARG A 165 16.83 3.00 0.46
C ARG A 165 17.74 4.21 0.62
N ALA A 166 18.71 4.38 -0.28
CA ALA A 166 19.65 5.50 -0.26
C ALA A 166 19.00 6.86 -0.52
N ASP A 167 17.88 6.89 -1.25
CA ASP A 167 17.15 8.11 -1.59
C ASP A 167 16.04 8.43 -0.59
N TRP A 168 15.74 7.50 0.32
CA TRP A 168 14.71 7.73 1.32
C TRP A 168 15.25 8.56 2.49
N PRO A 169 14.69 9.76 2.74
CA PRO A 169 15.23 10.68 3.76
C PRO A 169 14.99 10.23 5.21
N GLY A 170 14.33 9.09 5.39
CA GLY A 170 13.84 8.67 6.69
C GLY A 170 12.43 9.20 7.00
N PRO A 171 11.86 8.83 8.16
CA PRO A 171 10.63 9.44 8.63
C PRO A 171 10.87 10.94 8.82
N GLU A 172 9.91 11.78 8.39
CA GLU A 172 10.00 13.21 8.64
C GLU A 172 10.19 13.45 10.15
N PRO A 173 11.15 14.29 10.55
CA PRO A 173 11.27 14.66 11.95
C PRO A 173 9.94 15.26 12.41
N GLU A 174 9.47 14.82 13.57
CA GLU A 174 8.29 15.38 14.19
C GLU A 174 8.53 16.89 14.32
N THR A 175 7.80 17.69 13.54
CA THR A 175 7.83 19.14 13.72
C THR A 175 7.29 19.42 15.10
N ALA A 176 8.21 19.72 16.03
CA ALA A 176 7.83 20.21 17.35
C ALA A 176 6.95 21.46 17.19
N PRO A 177 5.93 21.60 18.01
CA PRO A 177 5.00 22.72 17.97
C PRO A 177 5.67 24.07 18.26
#